data_ee6308a154a789790525e5ba310ccaa0
#
_entry.id   ee6308a154a789790525e5ba310ccaa0
#
_cell.length_a   1.000
_cell.length_b   1.000
_cell.length_c   1.000
_cell.angle_alpha   90.00
_cell.angle_beta   90.00
_cell.angle_gamma   90.00
#
_symmetry.space_group_name_H-M   'P 1'
#
loop_
_entity.id
_entity.type
_entity.pdbx_description
1 polymer ?
#
loop_
_entity_poly.entity_id
_entity_poly.type
_entity_poly.pdbx_seq_one_letter_code
_entity_poly.pdbx_strand_id
1 'polypeptide(L)'
;MSESTRKVQNVRQLITQIRQKVFQKGAFPAVIIYLERMVTIMKRFYTAESVTEGHPDKLCDLIADSILDACLKEDENSRVACEVLATKRNIIVAGEITSRFEPQVFEIIKKVLESAGNEAEEIHMDALIHKQSPDIAGAVERSRERRAGTVSVQSGLASGAGDQGIMIGYACDETSQLMPMPVVLANRIVRELSASRRSGYITGILPDGKAQVTVEYEDDRPARLDTVIVSCQHEKEKSLRKLEHEIREKVLRPALRMLPPDEDTKILINPSGRFVCGGLDADTG
;
A
#
# COMPACT_ATOMS: atom_id res chain seq x y z
N MET A 1 27.73 10.72 0.41
CA MET A 1 27.29 12.11 0.62
C MET A 1 26.99 12.72 -0.74
N SER A 2 25.74 13.12 -0.98
CA SER A 2 25.33 13.66 -2.28
C SER A 2 26.00 15.04 -2.56
N GLU A 3 26.09 15.41 -3.84
CA GLU A 3 26.62 16.71 -4.25
C GLU A 3 25.83 17.89 -3.62
N SER A 4 24.52 17.70 -3.45
CA SER A 4 23.61 18.62 -2.74
C SER A 4 24.02 18.80 -1.28
N THR A 5 24.28 17.70 -0.55
CA THR A 5 24.71 17.73 0.85
C THR A 5 26.05 18.44 1.02
N ARG A 6 26.98 18.27 0.07
CA ARG A 6 28.25 19.01 0.05
C ARG A 6 28.04 20.51 -0.19
N LYS A 7 27.16 20.88 -1.12
CA LYS A 7 26.83 22.30 -1.40
C LYS A 7 26.23 22.97 -0.16
N VAL A 8 25.28 22.30 0.53
CA VAL A 8 24.68 22.82 1.77
C VAL A 8 25.71 22.96 2.89
N GLN A 9 26.60 21.98 3.07
CA GLN A 9 27.68 22.09 4.07
C GLN A 9 28.65 23.23 3.75
N ASN A 10 29.01 23.43 2.48
CA ASN A 10 29.88 24.53 2.06
C ASN A 10 29.20 25.89 2.28
N VAL A 11 27.89 26.00 2.01
CA VAL A 11 27.13 27.23 2.30
C VAL A 11 27.02 27.49 3.80
N ARG A 12 26.80 26.47 4.64
CA ARG A 12 26.81 26.58 6.12
C ARG A 12 28.17 27.04 6.63
N GLN A 13 29.26 26.48 6.12
CA GLN A 13 30.62 26.93 6.49
C GLN A 13 30.85 28.37 6.07
N LEU A 14 30.39 28.77 4.89
CA LEU A 14 30.49 30.15 4.39
C LEU A 14 29.68 31.11 5.26
N ILE A 15 28.45 30.75 5.65
CA ILE A 15 27.62 31.54 6.57
C ILE A 15 28.30 31.69 7.93
N THR A 16 28.90 30.62 8.46
CA THR A 16 29.64 30.67 9.73
C THR A 16 30.84 31.61 9.64
N GLN A 17 31.57 31.59 8.54
CA GLN A 17 32.69 32.51 8.30
C GLN A 17 32.24 33.97 8.14
N ILE A 18 31.13 34.20 7.43
CA ILE A 18 30.50 35.53 7.27
C ILE A 18 30.03 36.02 8.64
N ARG A 19 29.39 35.18 9.46
CA ARG A 19 28.95 35.50 10.82
C ARG A 19 30.12 35.98 11.70
N GLN A 20 31.23 35.28 11.69
CA GLN A 20 32.42 35.69 12.46
C GLN A 20 32.97 37.03 12.00
N LYS A 21 33.02 37.29 10.67
CA LYS A 21 33.50 38.57 10.12
C LYS A 21 32.53 39.74 10.31
N VAL A 22 31.22 39.49 10.29
CA VAL A 22 30.16 40.51 10.48
C VAL A 22 30.01 40.88 11.95
N PHE A 23 30.14 39.91 12.87
CA PHE A 23 30.14 40.18 14.30
C PHE A 23 31.30 41.06 14.75
N GLN A 24 32.46 40.91 14.08
CA GLN A 24 33.63 41.80 14.32
C GLN A 24 33.45 43.22 13.81
N LYS A 25 32.48 43.48 12.93
CA LYS A 25 32.25 44.79 12.27
C LYS A 25 30.95 45.50 12.70
N GLY A 26 30.19 44.96 13.63
CA GLY A 26 29.03 45.63 14.23
C GLY A 26 27.81 45.79 13.31
N ALA A 27 27.71 45.02 12.19
CA ALA A 27 26.66 45.18 11.20
C ALA A 27 25.62 44.07 11.18
N PHE A 28 24.39 44.48 11.32
CA PHE A 28 23.07 43.87 11.06
C PHE A 28 22.84 42.36 11.30
N PRO A 29 22.18 41.95 12.43
CA PRO A 29 21.71 40.58 12.68
C PRO A 29 20.68 40.08 11.65
N ALA A 30 19.90 40.95 11.04
CA ALA A 30 18.79 40.60 10.16
C ALA A 30 19.22 39.83 8.89
N VAL A 31 20.36 40.18 8.28
CA VAL A 31 20.87 39.50 7.08
C VAL A 31 21.35 38.09 7.39
N ILE A 32 21.94 37.87 8.56
CA ILE A 32 22.39 36.54 9.01
C ILE A 32 21.19 35.64 9.27
N ILE A 33 20.17 36.15 9.95
CA ILE A 33 18.91 35.43 10.19
C ILE A 33 18.20 35.09 8.88
N TYR A 34 18.22 35.98 7.90
CA TYR A 34 17.65 35.76 6.56
C TYR A 34 18.42 34.66 5.81
N LEU A 35 19.77 34.71 5.82
CA LEU A 35 20.60 33.66 5.22
C LEU A 35 20.49 32.31 5.92
N GLU A 36 20.38 32.29 7.25
CA GLU A 36 20.14 31.05 8.01
C GLU A 36 18.75 30.45 7.69
N ARG A 37 17.72 31.26 7.47
CA ARG A 37 16.40 30.81 7.00
C ARG A 37 16.42 30.28 5.56
N MET A 38 17.24 30.84 4.67
CA MET A 38 17.38 30.36 3.29
C MET A 38 18.12 29.01 3.19
N VAL A 39 18.86 28.61 4.23
CA VAL A 39 19.63 27.34 4.28
C VAL A 39 19.04 26.35 5.27
N THR A 40 17.84 26.61 5.77
CA THR A 40 17.14 25.63 6.60
C THR A 40 16.63 24.51 5.72
N ILE A 41 17.27 23.34 5.82
CA ILE A 41 16.76 22.12 5.21
C ILE A 41 15.36 21.86 5.79
N MET A 42 14.37 21.81 4.91
CA MET A 42 13.01 21.44 5.30
C MET A 42 12.95 19.93 5.50
N LYS A 43 12.83 19.51 6.77
CA LYS A 43 12.59 18.11 7.12
C LYS A 43 11.11 17.83 7.10
N ARG A 44 10.72 16.75 6.43
CA ARG A 44 9.36 16.21 6.40
C ARG A 44 9.41 14.72 6.62
N PHE A 45 8.31 14.16 7.10
CA PHE A 45 8.16 12.72 7.25
C PHE A 45 6.98 12.24 6.43
N TYR A 46 7.21 11.22 5.62
CA TYR A 46 6.16 10.55 4.89
C TYR A 46 6.11 9.09 5.29
N THR A 47 4.89 8.63 5.56
CA THR A 47 4.63 7.26 6.01
C THR A 47 3.74 6.56 5.01
N ALA A 48 4.06 5.31 4.72
CA ALA A 48 3.20 4.40 3.98
C ALA A 48 3.13 3.04 4.67
N GLU A 49 2.03 2.35 4.44
CA GLU A 49 1.85 0.98 4.94
C GLU A 49 1.39 0.05 3.82
N SER A 50 1.61 -1.23 4.02
CA SER A 50 1.17 -2.32 3.15
C SER A 50 0.89 -3.57 3.97
N VAL A 51 0.02 -4.43 3.47
CA VAL A 51 -0.40 -5.67 4.14
C VAL A 51 -0.08 -6.89 3.29
N THR A 52 0.08 -8.05 3.95
CA THR A 52 0.27 -9.35 3.31
C THR A 52 -1.05 -9.89 2.76
N GLU A 53 -0.99 -10.98 1.98
CA GLU A 53 -2.14 -11.60 1.34
C GLU A 53 -3.19 -12.16 2.29
N GLY A 54 -2.84 -12.43 3.55
CA GLY A 54 -3.78 -12.94 4.56
C GLY A 54 -4.46 -11.86 5.39
N HIS A 55 -4.17 -10.59 5.16
CA HIS A 55 -4.88 -9.49 5.81
C HIS A 55 -6.30 -9.36 5.24
N PRO A 56 -7.34 -9.15 6.07
CA PRO A 56 -8.73 -9.10 5.62
C PRO A 56 -8.99 -8.09 4.50
N ASP A 57 -8.45 -6.87 4.58
CA ASP A 57 -8.61 -5.85 3.52
C ASP A 57 -8.16 -6.37 2.17
N LYS A 58 -6.98 -7.00 2.11
CA LYS A 58 -6.45 -7.53 0.85
C LYS A 58 -7.20 -8.75 0.38
N LEU A 59 -7.70 -9.59 1.28
CA LEU A 59 -8.56 -10.73 0.93
C LEU A 59 -9.86 -10.26 0.29
N CYS A 60 -10.50 -9.24 0.83
CA CYS A 60 -11.72 -8.65 0.28
C CYS A 60 -11.49 -8.10 -1.13
N ASP A 61 -10.43 -7.32 -1.32
CA ASP A 61 -10.04 -6.80 -2.63
C ASP A 61 -9.77 -7.94 -3.63
N LEU A 62 -9.00 -8.96 -3.23
CA LEU A 62 -8.68 -10.11 -4.09
C LEU A 62 -9.92 -10.92 -4.48
N ILE A 63 -10.90 -11.06 -3.58
CA ILE A 63 -12.17 -11.74 -3.89
C ILE A 63 -12.97 -10.91 -4.91
N ALA A 64 -13.12 -9.60 -4.68
CA ALA A 64 -13.84 -8.70 -5.58
C ALA A 64 -13.20 -8.70 -6.99
N ASP A 65 -11.88 -8.54 -7.06
CA ASP A 65 -11.11 -8.58 -8.31
C ASP A 65 -11.23 -9.93 -9.02
N SER A 66 -11.19 -11.05 -8.27
CA SER A 66 -11.32 -12.40 -8.84
C SER A 66 -12.72 -12.67 -9.42
N ILE A 67 -13.76 -12.09 -8.83
CA ILE A 67 -15.12 -12.14 -9.35
C ILE A 67 -15.22 -11.33 -10.65
N LEU A 68 -14.64 -10.13 -10.66
CA LEU A 68 -14.55 -9.28 -11.87
C LEU A 68 -13.81 -9.99 -12.98
N ASP A 69 -12.63 -10.55 -12.70
CA ASP A 69 -11.82 -11.30 -13.68
C ASP A 69 -12.56 -12.50 -14.27
N ALA A 70 -13.28 -13.25 -13.42
CA ALA A 70 -14.08 -14.38 -13.87
C ALA A 70 -15.20 -13.96 -14.83
N CYS A 71 -15.86 -12.83 -14.55
CA CYS A 71 -16.89 -12.28 -15.42
C CYS A 71 -16.32 -11.79 -16.75
N LEU A 72 -15.25 -10.98 -16.70
CA LEU A 72 -14.64 -10.38 -17.91
C LEU A 72 -14.01 -11.42 -18.83
N LYS A 73 -13.51 -12.52 -18.30
CA LYS A 73 -12.95 -13.62 -19.08
C LYS A 73 -13.98 -14.27 -20.00
N GLU A 74 -15.21 -14.42 -19.54
CA GLU A 74 -16.29 -15.08 -20.27
C GLU A 74 -17.21 -14.10 -21.04
N ASP A 75 -17.30 -12.86 -20.55
CA ASP A 75 -18.07 -11.78 -21.18
C ASP A 75 -17.35 -10.43 -20.98
N GLU A 76 -16.63 -9.96 -21.99
CA GLU A 76 -15.89 -8.67 -21.97
C GLU A 76 -16.77 -7.44 -21.72
N ASN A 77 -18.09 -7.58 -21.88
CA ASN A 77 -19.07 -6.52 -21.63
C ASN A 77 -19.73 -6.62 -20.25
N SER A 78 -19.23 -7.48 -19.39
CA SER A 78 -19.73 -7.60 -18.01
C SER A 78 -19.63 -6.27 -17.29
N ARG A 79 -20.63 -5.96 -16.49
CA ARG A 79 -20.63 -4.85 -15.52
C ARG A 79 -20.73 -5.46 -14.14
N VAL A 80 -19.70 -5.21 -13.36
CA VAL A 80 -19.51 -5.81 -12.04
C VAL A 80 -19.28 -4.69 -11.03
N ALA A 81 -20.20 -4.53 -10.09
CA ALA A 81 -20.09 -3.68 -8.93
C ALA A 81 -20.26 -4.60 -7.71
N CYS A 82 -19.14 -5.14 -7.23
CA CYS A 82 -19.11 -6.19 -6.23
C CYS A 82 -18.27 -5.74 -5.04
N GLU A 83 -18.90 -5.68 -3.88
CA GLU A 83 -18.28 -5.33 -2.60
C GLU A 83 -18.15 -6.60 -1.74
N VAL A 84 -17.10 -6.68 -0.96
CA VAL A 84 -16.82 -7.81 -0.07
C VAL A 84 -16.54 -7.31 1.32
N LEU A 85 -17.20 -7.91 2.30
CA LEU A 85 -16.94 -7.72 3.72
C LEU A 85 -16.53 -9.04 4.35
N ALA A 86 -15.43 -9.05 5.06
CA ALA A 86 -14.95 -10.22 5.79
C ALA A 86 -14.73 -9.92 7.27
N THR A 87 -15.31 -10.72 8.18
CA THR A 87 -15.13 -10.57 9.63
C THR A 87 -15.49 -11.86 10.36
N LYS A 88 -14.71 -12.24 11.38
CA LYS A 88 -14.98 -13.40 12.25
C LYS A 88 -15.40 -14.64 11.46
N ARG A 89 -14.61 -15.01 10.47
CA ARG A 89 -14.86 -16.16 9.59
C ARG A 89 -16.19 -16.10 8.82
N ASN A 90 -16.74 -14.90 8.62
CA ASN A 90 -17.86 -14.66 7.71
C ASN A 90 -17.36 -13.83 6.53
N ILE A 91 -17.75 -14.20 5.32
CA ILE A 91 -17.50 -13.44 4.11
C ILE A 91 -18.84 -13.19 3.44
N ILE A 92 -19.16 -11.92 3.25
CA ILE A 92 -20.36 -11.47 2.59
C ILE A 92 -19.95 -10.77 1.30
N VAL A 93 -20.46 -11.26 0.18
CA VAL A 93 -20.30 -10.64 -1.12
C VAL A 93 -21.65 -10.04 -1.52
N ALA A 94 -21.68 -8.74 -1.78
CA ALA A 94 -22.91 -8.03 -2.13
C ALA A 94 -22.68 -7.10 -3.32
N GLY A 95 -23.72 -6.87 -4.13
CA GLY A 95 -23.64 -5.92 -5.23
C GLY A 95 -24.43 -6.31 -6.45
N GLU A 96 -24.10 -5.69 -7.58
CA GLU A 96 -24.77 -5.87 -8.85
C GLU A 96 -23.82 -6.45 -9.90
N ILE A 97 -24.27 -7.54 -10.55
CA ILE A 97 -23.57 -8.12 -11.70
C ILE A 97 -24.52 -8.22 -12.88
N THR A 98 -24.15 -7.62 -13.99
CA THR A 98 -24.81 -7.78 -15.28
C THR A 98 -23.82 -8.39 -16.26
N SER A 99 -23.96 -9.68 -16.52
CA SER A 99 -23.09 -10.48 -17.38
C SER A 99 -23.92 -11.59 -18.05
N ARG A 100 -23.40 -12.16 -19.14
CA ARG A 100 -23.91 -13.42 -19.72
C ARG A 100 -23.39 -14.64 -18.96
N PHE A 101 -22.37 -14.46 -18.16
CA PHE A 101 -21.75 -15.46 -17.31
C PHE A 101 -22.19 -15.27 -15.85
N GLU A 102 -22.48 -16.38 -15.17
CA GLU A 102 -22.79 -16.41 -13.75
C GLU A 102 -21.56 -16.93 -12.97
N PRO A 103 -20.86 -16.06 -12.21
CA PRO A 103 -19.65 -16.46 -11.53
C PRO A 103 -19.95 -17.41 -10.37
N GLN A 104 -19.10 -18.43 -10.20
CA GLN A 104 -19.17 -19.37 -9.09
C GLN A 104 -18.52 -18.72 -7.84
N VAL A 105 -19.23 -17.78 -7.22
CA VAL A 105 -18.70 -16.89 -6.16
C VAL A 105 -18.04 -17.66 -5.02
N PHE A 106 -18.68 -18.70 -4.50
CA PHE A 106 -18.16 -19.49 -3.38
C PHE A 106 -16.88 -20.24 -3.72
N GLU A 107 -16.76 -20.74 -4.96
CA GLU A 107 -15.55 -21.41 -5.43
C GLU A 107 -14.40 -20.40 -5.66
N ILE A 108 -14.72 -19.18 -6.07
CA ILE A 108 -13.75 -18.09 -6.18
C ILE A 108 -13.22 -17.71 -4.79
N ILE A 109 -14.11 -17.52 -3.81
CA ILE A 109 -13.73 -17.23 -2.43
C ILE A 109 -12.78 -18.29 -1.88
N LYS A 110 -13.14 -19.58 -2.00
CA LYS A 110 -12.29 -20.69 -1.53
C LYS A 110 -10.90 -20.64 -2.14
N LYS A 111 -10.80 -20.47 -3.46
CA LYS A 111 -9.51 -20.39 -4.16
C LYS A 111 -8.66 -19.21 -3.68
N VAL A 112 -9.26 -18.05 -3.43
CA VAL A 112 -8.54 -16.87 -2.92
C VAL A 112 -8.02 -17.15 -1.52
N LEU A 113 -8.84 -17.71 -0.63
CA LEU A 113 -8.44 -18.06 0.73
C LEU A 113 -7.29 -19.07 0.76
N GLU A 114 -7.39 -20.15 0.01
CA GLU A 114 -6.35 -21.17 -0.12
C GLU A 114 -5.04 -20.56 -0.66
N SER A 115 -5.13 -19.72 -1.69
CA SER A 115 -3.96 -19.05 -2.28
C SER A 115 -3.25 -18.12 -1.29
N ALA A 116 -4.01 -17.49 -0.39
CA ALA A 116 -3.48 -16.67 0.68
C ALA A 116 -2.95 -17.49 1.87
N GLY A 117 -3.25 -18.79 1.93
CA GLY A 117 -2.86 -19.70 2.99
C GLY A 117 -3.82 -19.74 4.17
N ASN A 118 -5.10 -19.41 3.93
CA ASN A 118 -6.18 -19.56 4.90
C ASN A 118 -6.96 -20.84 4.66
N GLU A 119 -7.47 -21.45 5.73
CA GLU A 119 -8.37 -22.59 5.65
C GLU A 119 -9.79 -22.09 5.34
N ALA A 120 -10.43 -22.68 4.32
CA ALA A 120 -11.76 -22.28 3.85
C ALA A 120 -12.91 -23.07 4.51
N GLU A 121 -12.64 -24.21 5.16
CA GLU A 121 -13.66 -25.16 5.61
C GLU A 121 -14.61 -24.63 6.68
N GLU A 122 -14.14 -23.71 7.52
CA GLU A 122 -14.95 -23.15 8.63
C GLU A 122 -15.44 -21.72 8.36
N ILE A 123 -15.42 -21.27 7.09
CA ILE A 123 -15.84 -19.92 6.74
C ILE A 123 -17.29 -19.93 6.24
N HIS A 124 -18.13 -19.15 6.89
CA HIS A 124 -19.48 -18.87 6.43
C HIS A 124 -19.46 -17.87 5.28
N MET A 125 -20.18 -18.18 4.19
CA MET A 125 -20.15 -17.38 2.96
C MET A 125 -21.58 -17.04 2.53
N ASP A 126 -21.86 -15.76 2.34
CA ASP A 126 -23.11 -15.25 1.78
C ASP A 126 -22.85 -14.47 0.48
N ALA A 127 -23.71 -14.67 -0.51
CA ALA A 127 -23.68 -13.91 -1.77
C ALA A 127 -25.04 -13.24 -2.03
N LEU A 128 -25.06 -11.91 -1.87
CA LEU A 128 -26.22 -11.05 -2.07
C LEU A 128 -26.07 -10.26 -3.37
N ILE A 129 -26.04 -11.00 -4.50
CA ILE A 129 -25.79 -10.45 -5.82
C ILE A 129 -27.10 -10.39 -6.60
N HIS A 130 -27.37 -9.25 -7.24
CA HIS A 130 -28.52 -9.05 -8.10
C HIS A 130 -28.13 -8.33 -9.40
N LYS A 131 -29.06 -8.22 -10.34
CA LYS A 131 -28.86 -7.44 -11.57
C LYS A 131 -29.05 -5.96 -11.29
N GLN A 132 -28.25 -5.13 -11.92
CA GLN A 132 -28.40 -3.67 -11.85
C GLN A 132 -29.78 -3.24 -12.30
N SER A 133 -30.36 -2.24 -11.62
CA SER A 133 -31.66 -1.69 -11.98
C SER A 133 -31.66 -1.12 -13.40
N PRO A 134 -32.77 -1.23 -14.17
CA PRO A 134 -32.84 -0.69 -15.54
C PRO A 134 -32.58 0.81 -15.63
N ASP A 135 -32.93 1.57 -14.58
CA ASP A 135 -32.74 3.02 -14.53
C ASP A 135 -31.25 3.38 -14.44
N ILE A 136 -30.51 2.67 -13.58
CA ILE A 136 -29.05 2.84 -13.45
C ILE A 136 -28.35 2.31 -14.71
N ALA A 137 -28.72 1.13 -15.21
CA ALA A 137 -28.16 0.53 -16.41
C ALA A 137 -28.29 1.46 -17.62
N GLY A 138 -29.43 2.11 -17.80
CA GLY A 138 -29.65 3.06 -18.90
C GLY A 138 -28.74 4.30 -18.86
N ALA A 139 -28.30 4.72 -17.67
CA ALA A 139 -27.34 5.83 -17.51
C ALA A 139 -25.89 5.35 -17.84
N VAL A 140 -25.56 4.10 -17.52
CA VAL A 140 -24.22 3.51 -17.69
C VAL A 140 -23.97 3.03 -19.12
N GLU A 141 -25.00 2.47 -19.81
CA GLU A 141 -24.87 1.85 -21.13
C GLU A 141 -24.54 2.82 -22.25
N ARG A 142 -24.97 4.07 -22.14
CA ARG A 142 -24.83 5.08 -23.19
C ARG A 142 -24.25 6.37 -22.63
N SER A 143 -23.09 6.78 -23.14
CA SER A 143 -22.52 8.07 -22.83
C SER A 143 -23.47 9.22 -23.21
N ARG A 144 -23.24 10.39 -22.63
CA ARG A 144 -23.98 11.60 -22.97
C ARG A 144 -23.85 11.92 -24.46
N GLU A 145 -22.68 11.75 -25.03
CA GLU A 145 -22.33 11.95 -26.43
C GLU A 145 -23.12 11.02 -27.35
N ARG A 146 -23.24 9.73 -26.97
CA ARG A 146 -24.06 8.77 -27.70
C ARG A 146 -25.54 9.09 -27.62
N ARG A 147 -26.05 9.51 -26.45
CA ARG A 147 -27.45 9.93 -26.29
C ARG A 147 -27.76 11.19 -27.09
N ALA A 148 -26.80 12.11 -27.20
CA ALA A 148 -26.91 13.33 -28.02
C ALA A 148 -26.69 13.09 -29.51
N GLY A 149 -26.34 11.87 -29.94
CA GLY A 149 -26.09 11.54 -31.34
C GLY A 149 -24.80 12.11 -31.92
N THR A 150 -23.88 12.56 -31.09
CA THR A 150 -22.61 13.18 -31.47
C THR A 150 -21.49 12.17 -31.74
N VAL A 151 -21.65 10.91 -31.34
CA VAL A 151 -20.67 9.82 -31.56
C VAL A 151 -21.37 8.58 -32.12
N SER A 152 -20.66 7.83 -32.97
CA SER A 152 -21.14 6.55 -33.52
C SER A 152 -21.12 5.45 -32.44
N VAL A 153 -21.87 4.38 -32.65
CA VAL A 153 -21.95 3.20 -31.79
C VAL A 153 -20.59 2.49 -31.66
N GLN A 154 -19.76 2.57 -32.72
CA GLN A 154 -18.40 2.00 -32.75
C GLN A 154 -17.33 2.86 -32.09
N SER A 155 -17.68 4.07 -31.66
CA SER A 155 -16.74 4.94 -30.97
C SER A 155 -16.41 4.41 -29.56
N GLY A 156 -15.15 4.46 -29.15
CA GLY A 156 -14.73 4.19 -27.77
C GLY A 156 -15.38 5.13 -26.74
N LEU A 157 -15.97 6.25 -27.20
CA LEU A 157 -16.73 7.18 -26.36
C LEU A 157 -18.23 6.86 -26.29
N ALA A 158 -18.68 5.75 -26.92
CA ALA A 158 -20.10 5.40 -26.96
C ALA A 158 -20.61 4.78 -25.66
N SER A 159 -19.75 4.05 -24.92
CA SER A 159 -20.07 3.51 -23.62
C SER A 159 -20.09 4.62 -22.55
N GLY A 160 -21.01 4.52 -21.59
CA GLY A 160 -20.98 5.35 -20.38
C GLY A 160 -19.89 4.91 -19.40
N ALA A 161 -19.62 5.73 -18.40
CA ALA A 161 -18.85 5.29 -17.24
C ALA A 161 -19.74 4.44 -16.32
N GLY A 162 -19.16 3.47 -15.62
CA GLY A 162 -19.89 2.61 -14.68
C GLY A 162 -20.48 3.38 -13.50
N ASP A 163 -19.77 4.43 -13.08
CA ASP A 163 -20.21 5.37 -12.05
C ASP A 163 -19.52 6.73 -12.27
N GLN A 164 -19.95 7.75 -11.54
CA GLN A 164 -19.19 9.00 -11.43
C GLN A 164 -17.91 8.75 -10.63
N GLY A 165 -16.84 9.50 -10.94
CA GLY A 165 -15.59 9.30 -10.24
C GLY A 165 -14.58 10.42 -10.46
N ILE A 166 -13.59 10.49 -9.58
CA ILE A 166 -12.41 11.34 -9.70
C ILE A 166 -11.20 10.42 -9.81
N MET A 167 -10.42 10.58 -10.87
CA MET A 167 -9.19 9.82 -11.09
C MET A 167 -7.99 10.70 -10.77
N ILE A 168 -7.09 10.20 -9.92
CA ILE A 168 -5.86 10.89 -9.54
C ILE A 168 -4.68 10.07 -10.04
N GLY A 169 -3.85 10.68 -10.90
CA GLY A 169 -2.57 10.12 -11.33
C GLY A 169 -1.43 10.71 -10.51
N TYR A 170 -0.47 9.88 -10.11
CA TYR A 170 0.75 10.31 -9.43
C TYR A 170 1.95 9.48 -9.88
N ALA A 171 3.07 10.17 -10.10
CA ALA A 171 4.37 9.54 -10.31
C ALA A 171 5.49 10.45 -9.81
N CYS A 172 6.59 9.87 -9.34
CA CYS A 172 7.79 10.58 -8.93
C CYS A 172 9.05 9.83 -9.37
N ASP A 173 10.20 10.49 -9.31
CA ASP A 173 11.50 9.93 -9.71
C ASP A 173 12.33 9.39 -8.54
N GLU A 174 11.70 9.11 -7.40
CA GLU A 174 12.39 8.62 -6.20
C GLU A 174 12.87 7.17 -6.34
N THR A 175 12.13 6.37 -7.07
CA THR A 175 12.40 4.95 -7.27
C THR A 175 12.19 4.55 -8.73
N SER A 176 12.77 3.41 -9.13
CA SER A 176 12.54 2.84 -10.47
C SER A 176 11.10 2.44 -10.74
N GLN A 177 10.29 2.30 -9.72
CA GLN A 177 8.85 2.05 -9.81
C GLN A 177 8.03 3.33 -10.05
N LEU A 178 8.69 4.49 -10.11
CA LEU A 178 8.06 5.82 -10.23
C LEU A 178 7.08 6.12 -9.08
N MET A 179 7.33 5.55 -7.92
CA MET A 179 6.52 5.69 -6.70
C MET A 179 7.36 6.19 -5.52
N PRO A 180 6.74 6.82 -4.51
CA PRO A 180 7.44 7.29 -3.32
C PRO A 180 8.19 6.18 -2.57
N MET A 181 9.35 6.53 -2.02
CA MET A 181 10.21 5.60 -1.30
C MET A 181 9.49 4.81 -0.20
N PRO A 182 8.69 5.42 0.72
CA PRO A 182 8.02 4.66 1.77
C PRO A 182 7.02 3.63 1.22
N VAL A 183 6.29 3.96 0.13
CA VAL A 183 5.35 3.03 -0.53
C VAL A 183 6.09 1.81 -1.08
N VAL A 184 7.19 2.04 -1.78
CA VAL A 184 7.98 0.95 -2.36
C VAL A 184 8.58 0.07 -1.27
N LEU A 185 9.12 0.65 -0.20
CA LEU A 185 9.72 -0.10 0.89
C LEU A 185 8.68 -0.91 1.68
N ALA A 186 7.52 -0.34 2.01
CA ALA A 186 6.45 -1.06 2.69
C ALA A 186 5.98 -2.28 1.86
N ASN A 187 5.76 -2.10 0.56
CA ASN A 187 5.39 -3.18 -0.35
C ASN A 187 6.49 -4.26 -0.46
N ARG A 188 7.76 -3.88 -0.48
CA ARG A 188 8.87 -4.85 -0.51
C ARG A 188 8.91 -5.69 0.76
N ILE A 189 8.74 -5.08 1.93
CA ILE A 189 8.74 -5.79 3.22
C ILE A 189 7.65 -6.86 3.24
N VAL A 190 6.41 -6.54 2.89
CA VAL A 190 5.32 -7.52 2.92
C VAL A 190 5.48 -8.61 1.86
N ARG A 191 6.06 -8.29 0.69
CA ARG A 191 6.39 -9.31 -0.33
C ARG A 191 7.46 -10.27 0.14
N GLU A 192 8.53 -9.79 0.77
CA GLU A 192 9.59 -10.63 1.35
C GLU A 192 9.04 -11.48 2.50
N LEU A 193 8.13 -10.92 3.32
CA LEU A 193 7.47 -11.65 4.40
C LEU A 193 6.63 -12.81 3.85
N SER A 194 5.76 -12.53 2.87
CA SER A 194 4.93 -13.53 2.19
C SER A 194 5.78 -14.59 1.47
N ALA A 195 6.84 -14.20 0.78
CA ALA A 195 7.76 -15.12 0.12
C ALA A 195 8.48 -16.03 1.13
N SER A 196 8.92 -15.46 2.26
CA SER A 196 9.57 -16.22 3.34
C SER A 196 8.64 -17.23 3.99
N ARG A 197 7.33 -16.90 4.13
CA ARG A 197 6.31 -17.83 4.60
C ARG A 197 6.09 -18.98 3.60
N ARG A 198 5.79 -18.63 2.35
CA ARG A 198 5.46 -19.62 1.30
C ARG A 198 6.60 -20.59 1.00
N SER A 199 7.83 -20.12 1.04
CA SER A 199 9.02 -20.97 0.82
C SER A 199 9.46 -21.78 2.04
N GLY A 200 8.88 -21.53 3.23
CA GLY A 200 9.33 -22.10 4.49
C GLY A 200 10.68 -21.54 4.96
N TYR A 201 11.17 -20.43 4.36
CA TYR A 201 12.42 -19.78 4.76
C TYR A 201 12.35 -19.22 6.18
N ILE A 202 11.16 -18.79 6.60
CA ILE A 202 10.81 -18.52 8.00
C ILE A 202 9.64 -19.43 8.37
N THR A 203 9.88 -20.39 9.25
CA THR A 203 8.85 -21.30 9.73
C THR A 203 8.06 -20.69 10.87
N GLY A 204 6.79 -21.09 11.02
CA GLY A 204 5.92 -20.64 12.11
C GLY A 204 5.48 -19.18 12.02
N ILE A 205 5.46 -18.60 10.81
CA ILE A 205 4.75 -17.37 10.51
C ILE A 205 3.50 -17.67 9.70
N LEU A 206 2.44 -16.90 9.93
CA LEU A 206 1.10 -17.09 9.39
C LEU A 206 0.78 -16.02 8.34
N PRO A 207 -0.35 -16.14 7.60
CA PRO A 207 -0.62 -15.31 6.43
C PRO A 207 -0.79 -13.81 6.70
N ASP A 208 -1.27 -13.42 7.88
CA ASP A 208 -1.54 -12.03 8.20
C ASP A 208 -0.29 -11.28 8.63
N GLY A 209 -0.14 -10.06 8.12
CA GLY A 209 0.97 -9.19 8.46
C GLY A 209 0.86 -7.81 7.83
N LYS A 210 1.54 -6.86 8.45
CA LYS A 210 1.54 -5.45 8.04
C LYS A 210 2.93 -4.86 8.18
N ALA A 211 3.31 -4.01 7.24
CA ALA A 211 4.52 -3.20 7.34
C ALA A 211 4.16 -1.73 7.19
N GLN A 212 4.73 -0.89 8.07
CA GLN A 212 4.67 0.56 7.99
C GLN A 212 6.09 1.10 7.91
N VAL A 213 6.34 2.03 7.00
CA VAL A 213 7.65 2.65 6.79
C VAL A 213 7.50 4.16 6.81
N THR A 214 8.26 4.81 7.69
CA THR A 214 8.39 6.27 7.74
C THR A 214 9.77 6.66 7.23
N VAL A 215 9.80 7.53 6.23
CA VAL A 215 11.02 8.09 5.64
C VAL A 215 11.11 9.58 5.97
N GLU A 216 12.28 10.00 6.45
CA GLU A 216 12.62 11.40 6.58
C GLU A 216 13.08 11.93 5.22
N TYR A 217 12.52 13.06 4.83
CA TYR A 217 12.84 13.78 3.61
C TYR A 217 13.56 15.08 3.94
N GLU A 218 14.57 15.40 3.17
CA GLU A 218 15.27 16.68 3.19
C GLU A 218 15.10 17.33 1.82
N ASP A 219 14.54 18.55 1.78
CA ASP A 219 14.27 19.29 0.54
C ASP A 219 13.55 18.45 -0.53
N ASP A 220 12.47 17.78 -0.09
CA ASP A 220 11.60 16.93 -0.90
C ASP A 220 12.30 15.67 -1.52
N ARG A 221 13.42 15.24 -0.95
CA ARG A 221 14.11 13.99 -1.32
C ARG A 221 14.24 13.03 -0.13
N PRO A 222 14.08 11.71 -0.35
CA PRO A 222 14.30 10.72 0.70
C PRO A 222 15.73 10.82 1.22
N ALA A 223 15.89 11.02 2.53
CA ALA A 223 17.19 11.17 3.18
C ALA A 223 17.57 9.95 4.01
N ARG A 224 16.68 9.46 4.88
CA ARG A 224 16.91 8.32 5.76
C ARG A 224 15.62 7.64 6.18
N LEU A 225 15.75 6.39 6.62
CA LEU A 225 14.66 5.71 7.33
C LEU A 225 14.55 6.28 8.74
N ASP A 226 13.34 6.71 9.12
CA ASP A 226 13.05 7.08 10.50
C ASP A 226 12.53 5.89 11.30
N THR A 227 11.45 5.28 10.83
CA THR A 227 10.79 4.18 11.55
C THR A 227 10.30 3.10 10.60
N VAL A 228 10.51 1.85 10.98
CA VAL A 228 9.97 0.66 10.32
C VAL A 228 9.23 -0.17 11.36
N ILE A 229 7.95 -0.44 11.13
CA ILE A 229 7.11 -1.29 11.98
C ILE A 229 6.69 -2.49 11.16
N VAL A 230 6.86 -3.70 11.70
CA VAL A 230 6.38 -4.95 11.11
C VAL A 230 5.53 -5.68 12.12
N SER A 231 4.28 -5.95 11.78
CA SER A 231 3.42 -6.90 12.48
C SER A 231 3.34 -8.17 11.65
N CYS A 232 3.61 -9.31 12.27
CA CYS A 232 3.62 -10.60 11.60
C CYS A 232 2.91 -11.63 12.48
N GLN A 233 1.83 -12.19 11.97
CA GLN A 233 1.11 -13.28 12.62
C GLN A 233 2.01 -14.50 12.70
N HIS A 234 1.94 -15.23 13.82
CA HIS A 234 2.82 -16.36 14.06
C HIS A 234 2.13 -17.45 14.88
N GLU A 235 2.63 -18.67 14.77
CA GLU A 235 2.20 -19.80 15.60
C GLU A 235 2.46 -19.55 17.08
N LYS A 236 1.64 -20.17 17.92
CA LYS A 236 1.67 -20.00 19.39
C LYS A 236 3.03 -20.35 19.99
N GLU A 237 3.71 -21.32 19.43
CA GLU A 237 4.99 -21.87 19.89
C GLU A 237 6.19 -21.06 19.40
N LYS A 238 5.98 -20.14 18.44
CA LYS A 238 7.05 -19.30 17.88
C LYS A 238 7.60 -18.33 18.92
N SER A 239 8.89 -18.42 19.18
CA SER A 239 9.58 -17.45 20.05
C SER A 239 9.63 -16.06 19.42
N LEU A 240 9.15 -15.03 20.13
CA LEU A 240 9.19 -13.64 19.65
C LEU A 240 10.63 -13.17 19.36
N ARG A 241 11.59 -13.53 20.20
CA ARG A 241 13.01 -13.19 19.96
C ARG A 241 13.54 -13.83 18.67
N LYS A 242 13.18 -15.09 18.40
CA LYS A 242 13.55 -15.77 17.16
C LYS A 242 12.86 -15.13 15.96
N LEU A 243 11.56 -14.82 16.07
CA LEU A 243 10.79 -14.15 15.05
C LEU A 243 11.39 -12.79 14.69
N GLU A 244 11.69 -11.97 15.70
CA GLU A 244 12.33 -10.66 15.51
C GLU A 244 13.66 -10.77 14.76
N HIS A 245 14.54 -11.67 15.20
CA HIS A 245 15.84 -11.90 14.55
C HIS A 245 15.67 -12.35 13.09
N GLU A 246 14.78 -13.31 12.83
CA GLU A 246 14.53 -13.81 11.49
C GLU A 246 13.93 -12.75 10.56
N ILE A 247 12.99 -11.93 11.03
CA ILE A 247 12.44 -10.83 10.25
C ILE A 247 13.50 -9.78 9.93
N ARG A 248 14.36 -9.41 10.89
CA ARG A 248 15.46 -8.46 10.65
C ARG A 248 16.39 -8.96 9.55
N GLU A 249 16.87 -10.18 9.66
CA GLU A 249 17.89 -10.72 8.74
C GLU A 249 17.32 -11.16 7.40
N LYS A 250 16.16 -11.82 7.40
CA LYS A 250 15.64 -12.49 6.21
C LYS A 250 14.64 -11.64 5.43
N VAL A 251 14.00 -10.66 6.07
CA VAL A 251 12.98 -9.80 5.45
C VAL A 251 13.48 -8.37 5.31
N LEU A 252 13.81 -7.70 6.42
CA LEU A 252 14.15 -6.28 6.38
C LEU A 252 15.47 -6.01 5.66
N ARG A 253 16.50 -6.81 5.92
CA ARG A 253 17.80 -6.62 5.28
C ARG A 253 17.76 -6.65 3.74
N PRO A 254 17.08 -7.59 3.07
CA PRO A 254 16.91 -7.53 1.62
C PRO A 254 15.94 -6.45 1.14
N ALA A 255 14.83 -6.21 1.87
CA ALA A 255 13.80 -5.26 1.46
C ALA A 255 14.30 -3.80 1.49
N LEU A 256 15.13 -3.45 2.48
CA LEU A 256 15.59 -2.08 2.75
C LEU A 256 16.90 -1.70 2.05
N ARG A 257 17.38 -2.47 1.08
CA ARG A 257 18.65 -2.20 0.36
C ARG A 257 18.68 -0.85 -0.34
N MET A 258 17.53 -0.30 -0.73
CA MET A 258 17.44 0.99 -1.44
C MET A 258 17.69 2.17 -0.50
N LEU A 259 17.28 2.05 0.75
CA LEU A 259 17.49 3.02 1.82
C LEU A 259 17.79 2.24 3.11
N PRO A 260 19.05 1.86 3.36
CA PRO A 260 19.40 1.06 4.55
C PRO A 260 19.13 1.82 5.85
N PRO A 261 18.77 1.09 6.93
CA PRO A 261 18.65 1.71 8.26
C PRO A 261 20.00 2.23 8.75
N ASP A 262 19.99 3.31 9.48
CA ASP A 262 21.11 3.90 10.21
C ASP A 262 20.99 3.66 11.72
N GLU A 263 21.88 4.28 12.53
CA GLU A 263 21.92 4.14 13.99
C GLU A 263 20.67 4.74 14.68
N ASP A 264 20.04 5.73 14.06
CA ASP A 264 18.86 6.42 14.59
C ASP A 264 17.53 5.80 14.11
N THR A 265 17.58 4.82 13.18
CA THR A 265 16.39 4.16 12.63
C THR A 265 15.72 3.27 13.68
N LYS A 266 14.44 3.53 13.95
CA LYS A 266 13.62 2.70 14.84
C LYS A 266 13.05 1.52 14.07
N ILE A 267 13.39 0.29 14.50
CA ILE A 267 12.82 -0.94 13.93
C ILE A 267 12.03 -1.66 15.02
N LEU A 268 10.73 -1.75 14.84
CA LEU A 268 9.78 -2.36 15.75
C LEU A 268 9.13 -3.58 15.08
N ILE A 269 9.29 -4.76 15.68
CA ILE A 269 8.71 -6.01 15.17
C ILE A 269 7.77 -6.55 16.24
N ASN A 270 6.50 -6.76 15.88
CA ASN A 270 5.43 -7.13 16.80
C ASN A 270 5.46 -6.29 18.09
N PRO A 271 5.41 -4.94 18.04
CA PRO A 271 5.60 -4.08 19.20
C PRO A 271 4.56 -4.29 20.30
N SER A 272 3.37 -4.79 19.97
CA SER A 272 2.32 -5.18 20.92
C SER A 272 2.55 -6.55 21.55
N GLY A 273 3.60 -7.28 21.16
CA GLY A 273 3.92 -8.61 21.66
C GLY A 273 3.38 -9.72 20.76
N ARG A 274 2.69 -10.70 21.34
CA ARG A 274 2.21 -11.89 20.60
C ARG A 274 1.11 -11.51 19.61
N PHE A 275 1.25 -12.04 18.39
CA PHE A 275 0.25 -11.91 17.34
C PHE A 275 -0.08 -13.30 16.78
N VAL A 276 -0.87 -14.07 17.52
CA VAL A 276 -1.28 -15.44 17.17
C VAL A 276 -2.65 -15.44 16.52
N CYS A 277 -3.62 -14.73 17.09
CA CYS A 277 -4.92 -14.52 16.47
C CYS A 277 -4.81 -13.33 15.50
N GLY A 278 -5.07 -13.57 14.23
CA GLY A 278 -4.97 -12.58 13.15
C GLY A 278 -5.88 -12.96 11.98
N GLY A 279 -5.77 -12.19 10.88
CA GLY A 279 -6.59 -12.39 9.70
C GLY A 279 -8.09 -12.32 10.02
N LEU A 280 -8.88 -13.13 9.36
CA LEU A 280 -10.35 -13.17 9.51
C LEU A 280 -10.85 -13.50 10.92
N ASP A 281 -10.01 -14.04 11.78
CA ASP A 281 -10.39 -14.38 13.18
C ASP A 281 -10.33 -13.15 14.11
N ALA A 282 -9.57 -12.13 13.75
CA ALA A 282 -9.25 -11.00 14.62
C ALA A 282 -9.66 -9.64 14.08
N ASP A 283 -9.71 -9.47 12.77
CA ASP A 283 -9.90 -8.19 12.13
C ASP A 283 -10.99 -8.24 11.06
N THR A 284 -11.43 -7.09 10.61
CA THR A 284 -12.49 -6.92 9.60
C THR A 284 -11.91 -6.20 8.38
N GLY A 285 -12.25 -6.67 7.22
CA GLY A 285 -11.91 -6.03 5.96
C GLY A 285 -13.12 -5.90 5.04
#